data_9a225f316d38d123212036af6d9726a2
#
_entry.id   9a225f316d38d123212036af6d9726a2
#
_cell.length_a   1.000
_cell.length_b   1.000
_cell.length_c   1.000
_cell.angle_alpha   90.00
_cell.angle_beta   90.00
_cell.angle_gamma   90.00
#
_symmetry.space_group_name_H-M   'P 1'
#
loop_
_entity.id
_entity.type
_entity.pdbx_description
1 polymer ?
#
loop_
_entity_poly.entity_id
_entity_poly.type
_entity_poly.pdbx_seq_one_letter_code
_entity_poly.pdbx_strand_id
1 'polypeptide(L)'
;MDFPSEMEVMYKIYVLQYTMNKERKDVTMKSLILAEKPSVARDIANALNVSQQRQGYFENQRYIVTWALGHLVTNATPEQYDKSYQTWQLSDLPIIPSKMKTVVIPKTKKQFNTVKLLMTKSVVKDIIIATDAGREGELVARLILDKVHNQKPIKRLWISSVTPKAIKEGFKHLKDGRQYQHLYQAALARSEADWIVGINATRALTTKYDAQLSLGRVPVSYTH
;
A
#
# COMPACT_ATOMS: atom_id res chain seq x y z
N MET A 1 23.68 41.37 36.83
CA MET A 1 23.22 40.37 35.87
C MET A 1 24.48 39.75 35.26
N ASP A 2 24.93 38.63 35.83
CA ASP A 2 26.10 37.97 35.28
C ASP A 2 25.67 37.16 34.04
N PHE A 3 26.18 37.55 32.89
CA PHE A 3 26.05 36.75 31.68
C PHE A 3 26.93 35.50 31.82
N PRO A 4 26.43 34.32 31.44
CA PRO A 4 27.25 33.09 31.48
C PRO A 4 28.49 33.26 30.59
N SER A 5 29.65 32.83 31.06
CA SER A 5 30.89 32.92 30.29
C SER A 5 30.72 32.19 28.95
N GLU A 6 31.40 32.66 27.90
CA GLU A 6 31.34 32.01 26.57
C GLU A 6 31.64 30.49 26.63
N MET A 7 32.53 30.09 27.54
CA MET A 7 32.83 28.67 27.81
C MET A 7 31.63 27.90 28.36
N GLU A 8 30.82 28.48 29.21
CA GLU A 8 29.64 27.84 29.78
C GLU A 8 28.52 27.66 28.73
N VAL A 9 28.39 28.64 27.86
CA VAL A 9 27.46 28.56 26.70
C VAL A 9 27.92 27.46 25.71
N MET A 10 29.22 27.44 25.37
CA MET A 10 29.80 26.40 24.50
C MET A 10 29.66 25.01 25.10
N TYR A 11 29.89 24.84 26.40
CA TYR A 11 29.69 23.54 27.06
C TYR A 11 28.24 23.09 27.03
N LYS A 12 27.28 23.97 27.29
CA LYS A 12 25.84 23.65 27.18
C LYS A 12 25.44 23.25 25.76
N ILE A 13 25.95 23.95 24.73
CA ILE A 13 25.72 23.58 23.32
C ILE A 13 26.32 22.21 23.01
N TYR A 14 27.55 21.94 23.46
CA TYR A 14 28.20 20.65 23.27
C TYR A 14 27.43 19.51 23.94
N VAL A 15 26.99 19.69 25.18
CA VAL A 15 26.18 18.69 25.91
C VAL A 15 24.84 18.47 25.22
N LEU A 16 24.16 19.50 24.74
CA LEU A 16 22.93 19.41 23.97
C LEU A 16 23.16 18.65 22.66
N GLN A 17 24.20 18.96 21.92
CA GLN A 17 24.55 18.24 20.70
C GLN A 17 24.93 16.77 20.95
N TYR A 18 25.65 16.52 22.03
CA TYR A 18 26.04 15.16 22.44
C TYR A 18 24.82 14.33 22.85
N THR A 19 23.90 14.88 23.66
CA THR A 19 22.67 14.22 24.08
C THR A 19 21.73 13.98 22.90
N MET A 20 21.54 14.98 22.01
CA MET A 20 20.75 14.81 20.78
C MET A 20 21.35 13.78 19.82
N ASN A 21 22.68 13.68 19.71
CA ASN A 21 23.35 12.67 18.91
C ASN A 21 23.29 11.28 19.55
N LYS A 22 23.29 11.18 20.88
CA LYS A 22 23.10 9.93 21.62
C LYS A 22 21.68 9.40 21.47
N GLU A 23 20.67 10.27 21.58
CA GLU A 23 19.26 9.90 21.34
C GLU A 23 19.02 9.48 19.89
N ARG A 24 19.71 10.08 18.88
CA ARG A 24 19.67 9.64 17.49
C ARG A 24 20.32 8.28 17.23
N LYS A 25 21.31 7.89 18.01
CA LYS A 25 21.98 6.58 17.87
C LYS A 25 21.14 5.39 18.34
N ASP A 26 20.14 5.62 19.19
CA ASP A 26 19.29 4.54 19.74
C ASP A 26 17.98 4.31 18.93
N VAL A 27 17.75 5.03 17.85
CA VAL A 27 16.57 4.79 17.00
C VAL A 27 16.81 3.53 16.15
N THR A 28 16.34 2.41 16.64
CA THR A 28 16.38 1.15 15.87
C THR A 28 15.51 1.27 14.62
N MET A 29 16.15 1.21 13.44
CA MET A 29 15.46 1.26 12.16
C MET A 29 14.63 -0.01 11.94
N LYS A 30 13.38 0.16 11.55
CA LYS A 30 12.40 -0.92 11.38
C LYS A 30 12.12 -1.21 9.92
N SER A 31 11.74 -2.44 9.60
CA SER A 31 11.13 -2.79 8.32
C SER A 31 9.60 -2.77 8.47
N LEU A 32 8.92 -2.16 7.51
CA LEU A 32 7.45 -2.17 7.43
C LEU A 32 7.00 -3.35 6.56
N ILE A 33 6.19 -4.23 7.10
CA ILE A 33 5.61 -5.37 6.41
C ILE A 33 4.17 -5.04 6.06
N LEU A 34 3.84 -5.11 4.76
CA LEU A 34 2.49 -4.89 4.25
C LEU A 34 1.88 -6.23 3.83
N ALA A 35 0.98 -6.76 4.64
CA ALA A 35 0.18 -7.95 4.33
C ALA A 35 -1.08 -7.58 3.56
N GLU A 36 -1.76 -8.56 2.95
CA GLU A 36 -2.99 -8.33 2.21
C GLU A 36 -4.21 -8.19 3.13
N LYS A 37 -4.26 -9.01 4.20
CA LYS A 37 -5.41 -9.11 5.12
C LYS A 37 -4.96 -9.07 6.58
N PRO A 38 -5.85 -8.67 7.52
CA PRO A 38 -5.54 -8.65 8.95
C PRO A 38 -5.12 -10.02 9.51
N SER A 39 -5.71 -11.12 9.04
CA SER A 39 -5.36 -12.49 9.45
C SER A 39 -3.92 -12.82 9.08
N VAL A 40 -3.52 -12.58 7.83
CA VAL A 40 -2.15 -12.81 7.35
C VAL A 40 -1.15 -11.93 8.11
N ALA A 41 -1.51 -10.66 8.38
CA ALA A 41 -0.67 -9.78 9.20
C ALA A 41 -0.44 -10.34 10.60
N ARG A 42 -1.47 -10.91 11.22
CA ARG A 42 -1.37 -11.56 12.54
C ARG A 42 -0.48 -12.79 12.49
N ASP A 43 -0.63 -13.64 11.48
CA ASP A 43 0.20 -14.84 11.31
C ASP A 43 1.68 -14.46 11.15
N ILE A 44 1.97 -13.43 10.34
CA ILE A 44 3.32 -12.87 10.17
C ILE A 44 3.82 -12.29 11.50
N ALA A 45 3.02 -11.51 12.21
CA ALA A 45 3.38 -10.91 13.48
C ALA A 45 3.72 -11.99 14.52
N ASN A 46 2.91 -13.04 14.63
CA ASN A 46 3.14 -14.18 15.52
C ASN A 46 4.45 -14.91 15.15
N ALA A 47 4.65 -15.22 13.87
CA ALA A 47 5.85 -15.93 13.41
C ALA A 47 7.15 -15.17 13.68
N LEU A 48 7.10 -13.82 13.68
CA LEU A 48 8.24 -12.92 13.90
C LEU A 48 8.31 -12.35 15.31
N ASN A 49 7.46 -12.80 16.24
CA ASN A 49 7.35 -12.28 17.61
C ASN A 49 7.12 -10.77 17.68
N VAL A 50 6.19 -10.26 16.84
CA VAL A 50 5.75 -8.88 16.85
C VAL A 50 4.47 -8.76 17.67
N SER A 51 4.60 -8.50 18.96
CA SER A 51 3.52 -8.67 19.95
C SER A 51 2.74 -7.40 20.27
N GLN A 52 3.30 -6.20 20.07
CA GLN A 52 2.59 -4.96 20.40
C GLN A 52 1.51 -4.67 19.38
N GLN A 53 0.26 -4.88 19.76
CA GLN A 53 -0.89 -4.52 18.92
C GLN A 53 -1.21 -3.04 19.04
N ARG A 54 -1.42 -2.40 17.90
CA ARG A 54 -1.84 -1.00 17.74
C ARG A 54 -3.05 -0.95 16.81
N GLN A 55 -3.66 0.24 16.69
CA GLN A 55 -4.78 0.40 15.76
C GLN A 55 -4.29 0.33 14.31
N GLY A 56 -4.62 -0.76 13.61
CA GLY A 56 -4.27 -0.98 12.21
C GLY A 56 -2.89 -1.57 11.95
N TYR A 57 -2.13 -1.95 12.99
CA TYR A 57 -0.82 -2.59 12.84
C TYR A 57 -0.34 -3.28 14.12
N PHE A 58 0.72 -4.10 13.99
CA PHE A 58 1.52 -4.65 15.09
C PHE A 58 2.93 -4.09 15.02
N GLU A 59 3.63 -3.96 16.14
CA GLU A 59 5.02 -3.52 16.12
C GLU A 59 5.89 -4.18 17.21
N ASN A 60 7.21 -4.20 16.95
CA ASN A 60 8.26 -4.45 17.91
C ASN A 60 9.49 -3.57 17.57
N GLN A 61 10.65 -3.86 18.13
CA GLN A 61 11.86 -3.09 17.86
C GLN A 61 12.34 -3.18 16.39
N ARG A 62 12.06 -4.30 15.68
CA ARG A 62 12.57 -4.58 14.33
C ARG A 62 11.56 -4.41 13.21
N TYR A 63 10.27 -4.64 13.50
CA TYR A 63 9.22 -4.72 12.49
C TYR A 63 7.98 -3.92 12.88
N ILE A 64 7.33 -3.39 11.86
CA ILE A 64 5.95 -2.92 11.90
C ILE A 64 5.19 -3.78 10.89
N VAL A 65 4.09 -4.43 11.30
CA VAL A 65 3.27 -5.27 10.44
C VAL A 65 1.90 -4.64 10.29
N THR A 66 1.55 -4.26 9.08
CA THR A 66 0.24 -3.68 8.74
C THR A 66 -0.39 -4.45 7.57
N TRP A 67 -1.58 -4.05 7.13
CA TRP A 67 -2.34 -4.78 6.12
C TRP A 67 -3.16 -3.87 5.21
N ALA A 68 -3.61 -4.40 4.04
CA ALA A 68 -4.40 -3.68 3.04
C ALA A 68 -5.84 -4.05 3.20
N LEU A 69 -6.58 -4.78 3.67
CA LEU A 69 -8.03 -5.10 3.60
C LEU A 69 -8.49 -5.51 2.17
N GLY A 70 -7.63 -6.19 1.42
CA GLY A 70 -7.78 -6.33 -0.01
C GLY A 70 -7.33 -5.03 -0.70
N HIS A 71 -8.14 -4.42 -1.54
CA HIS A 71 -7.79 -3.14 -2.17
C HIS A 71 -8.04 -1.94 -1.24
N LEU A 72 -7.06 -1.05 -1.09
CA LEU A 72 -7.19 0.29 -0.48
C LEU A 72 -7.25 1.39 -1.55
N VAL A 73 -6.74 1.09 -2.74
CA VAL A 73 -6.65 1.98 -3.89
C VAL A 73 -7.26 1.27 -5.10
N THR A 74 -8.00 2.01 -5.92
CA THR A 74 -8.65 1.51 -7.13
C THR A 74 -8.57 2.55 -8.25
N ASN A 75 -8.92 2.16 -9.48
CA ASN A 75 -9.07 3.12 -10.57
C ASN A 75 -10.23 4.07 -10.26
N ALA A 76 -10.08 5.33 -10.68
CA ALA A 76 -11.11 6.35 -10.56
C ALA A 76 -12.33 5.99 -11.41
N THR A 77 -13.52 6.38 -10.95
CA THR A 77 -14.74 6.27 -11.77
C THR A 77 -14.77 7.34 -12.85
N PRO A 78 -15.56 7.19 -13.94
CA PRO A 78 -15.65 8.18 -15.00
C PRO A 78 -15.95 9.59 -14.49
N GLU A 79 -16.85 9.74 -13.52
CA GLU A 79 -17.25 11.03 -12.95
C GLU A 79 -16.11 11.76 -12.23
N GLN A 80 -15.05 11.04 -11.85
CA GLN A 80 -13.84 11.60 -11.24
C GLN A 80 -12.83 12.12 -12.28
N TYR A 81 -13.09 11.86 -13.58
CA TYR A 81 -12.37 12.47 -14.68
C TYR A 81 -13.10 13.72 -15.19
N ASP A 82 -14.42 13.59 -15.44
CA ASP A 82 -15.29 14.68 -15.86
C ASP A 82 -16.69 14.49 -15.27
N LYS A 83 -17.25 15.58 -14.72
CA LYS A 83 -18.59 15.56 -14.11
C LYS A 83 -19.71 15.29 -15.13
N SER A 84 -19.49 15.59 -16.42
CA SER A 84 -20.44 15.26 -17.48
C SER A 84 -20.76 13.76 -17.54
N TYR A 85 -19.81 12.92 -17.20
CA TYR A 85 -20.00 11.47 -17.16
C TYR A 85 -20.91 10.96 -16.03
N GLN A 86 -21.49 11.83 -15.20
CA GLN A 86 -22.54 11.44 -14.24
C GLN A 86 -23.81 10.98 -14.96
N THR A 87 -24.17 11.63 -16.04
CA THR A 87 -25.27 11.22 -16.91
C THR A 87 -24.72 10.33 -18.01
N TRP A 88 -25.29 9.12 -18.14
CA TRP A 88 -24.80 8.18 -19.14
C TRP A 88 -25.42 8.46 -20.50
N GLN A 89 -24.58 8.81 -21.46
CA GLN A 89 -24.99 9.11 -22.84
C GLN A 89 -24.10 8.33 -23.81
N LEU A 90 -24.69 7.86 -24.92
CA LEU A 90 -23.93 7.15 -25.97
C LEU A 90 -22.90 8.07 -26.66
N SER A 91 -23.21 9.38 -26.72
CA SER A 91 -22.30 10.39 -27.27
C SER A 91 -20.98 10.54 -26.52
N ASP A 92 -20.94 10.14 -25.26
CA ASP A 92 -19.74 10.26 -24.42
C ASP A 92 -18.78 9.08 -24.61
N LEU A 93 -19.21 8.05 -25.35
CA LEU A 93 -18.42 6.83 -25.51
C LEU A 93 -17.59 6.86 -26.80
N PRO A 94 -16.37 6.32 -26.79
CA PRO A 94 -15.73 5.63 -25.68
C PRO A 94 -15.03 6.58 -24.70
N ILE A 95 -15.15 6.30 -23.40
CA ILE A 95 -14.38 6.98 -22.34
C ILE A 95 -13.00 6.33 -22.25
N ILE A 96 -12.00 7.00 -22.78
CA ILE A 96 -10.60 6.54 -22.79
C ILE A 96 -9.73 7.66 -22.20
N PRO A 97 -9.42 7.63 -20.89
CA PRO A 97 -8.57 8.64 -20.28
C PRO A 97 -7.15 8.60 -20.87
N SER A 98 -6.56 9.75 -21.14
CA SER A 98 -5.16 9.84 -21.58
C SER A 98 -4.17 9.36 -20.50
N LYS A 99 -4.58 9.43 -19.24
CA LYS A 99 -3.84 8.89 -18.09
C LYS A 99 -4.81 8.34 -17.07
N MET A 100 -4.61 7.08 -16.70
CA MET A 100 -5.41 6.45 -15.65
C MET A 100 -5.14 7.10 -14.29
N LYS A 101 -6.21 7.41 -13.56
CA LYS A 101 -6.18 7.96 -12.20
C LYS A 101 -6.54 6.87 -11.22
N THR A 102 -5.84 6.85 -10.09
CA THR A 102 -6.19 5.98 -8.96
C THR A 102 -6.72 6.79 -7.79
N VAL A 103 -7.63 6.23 -7.02
CA VAL A 103 -8.27 6.85 -5.87
C VAL A 103 -8.25 5.92 -4.67
N VAL A 104 -8.23 6.50 -3.47
CA VAL A 104 -8.40 5.74 -2.23
C VAL A 104 -9.86 5.35 -2.09
N ILE A 105 -10.12 4.09 -1.80
CA ILE A 105 -11.47 3.57 -1.60
C ILE A 105 -12.05 4.19 -0.31
N PRO A 106 -13.19 4.89 -0.37
CA PRO A 106 -13.73 5.64 0.78
C PRO A 106 -13.93 4.76 2.03
N LYS A 107 -14.47 3.56 1.87
CA LYS A 107 -14.72 2.61 2.97
C LYS A 107 -13.43 2.17 3.70
N THR A 108 -12.28 2.18 3.02
CA THR A 108 -11.00 1.73 3.58
C THR A 108 -10.05 2.89 3.89
N LYS A 109 -10.48 4.14 3.74
CA LYS A 109 -9.66 5.36 3.89
C LYS A 109 -8.93 5.42 5.24
N LYS A 110 -9.56 4.96 6.32
CA LYS A 110 -8.93 4.93 7.65
C LYS A 110 -7.68 4.05 7.65
N GLN A 111 -7.78 2.84 7.10
CA GLN A 111 -6.64 1.92 7.01
C GLN A 111 -5.58 2.43 6.02
N PHE A 112 -5.98 2.99 4.88
CA PHE A 112 -5.04 3.62 3.96
C PHE A 112 -4.22 4.72 4.66
N ASN A 113 -4.86 5.58 5.44
CA ASN A 113 -4.17 6.65 6.18
C ASN A 113 -3.19 6.09 7.22
N THR A 114 -3.55 4.98 7.90
CA THR A 114 -2.63 4.28 8.80
C THR A 114 -1.41 3.76 8.04
N VAL A 115 -1.62 3.05 6.93
CA VAL A 115 -0.53 2.53 6.10
C VAL A 115 0.36 3.65 5.58
N LYS A 116 -0.23 4.73 5.05
CA LYS A 116 0.49 5.93 4.60
C LYS A 116 1.36 6.51 5.71
N LEU A 117 0.79 6.73 6.90
CA LEU A 117 1.52 7.27 8.05
C LEU A 117 2.71 6.37 8.42
N LEU A 118 2.51 5.05 8.44
CA LEU A 118 3.58 4.11 8.75
C LEU A 118 4.69 4.12 7.70
N MET A 119 4.35 4.15 6.41
CA MET A 119 5.31 4.19 5.30
C MET A 119 6.17 5.46 5.32
N THR A 120 5.63 6.59 5.77
CA THR A 120 6.35 7.87 5.80
C THR A 120 7.19 8.09 7.06
N LYS A 121 7.06 7.22 8.10
CA LYS A 121 7.88 7.34 9.31
C LYS A 121 9.38 7.26 9.00
N SER A 122 10.17 8.14 9.61
CA SER A 122 11.64 8.16 9.46
C SER A 122 12.31 6.88 9.97
N VAL A 123 11.75 6.26 11.00
CA VAL A 123 12.25 4.99 11.56
C VAL A 123 12.05 3.79 10.62
N VAL A 124 11.24 3.91 9.58
CA VAL A 124 11.04 2.84 8.59
C VAL A 124 12.08 2.96 7.50
N LYS A 125 12.97 1.97 7.42
CA LYS A 125 14.08 1.94 6.43
C LYS A 125 13.70 1.32 5.10
N ASP A 126 12.84 0.31 5.10
CA ASP A 126 12.40 -0.42 3.90
C ASP A 126 10.97 -0.97 4.08
N ILE A 127 10.36 -1.35 2.96
CA ILE A 127 9.02 -1.92 2.91
C ILE A 127 9.12 -3.34 2.38
N ILE A 128 8.54 -4.28 3.13
CA ILE A 128 8.43 -5.68 2.74
C ILE A 128 6.99 -5.94 2.28
N ILE A 129 6.79 -6.15 0.99
CA ILE A 129 5.50 -6.58 0.45
C ILE A 129 5.30 -8.05 0.81
N ALA A 130 4.24 -8.33 1.56
CA ALA A 130 3.84 -9.65 2.03
C ALA A 130 2.36 -9.94 1.69
N THR A 131 1.88 -9.37 0.59
CA THR A 131 0.60 -9.72 -0.04
C THR A 131 0.72 -11.04 -0.78
N ASP A 132 -0.39 -11.62 -1.20
CA ASP A 132 -0.44 -12.92 -1.86
C ASP A 132 0.58 -13.02 -3.02
N ALA A 133 1.17 -14.20 -3.19
CA ALA A 133 2.15 -14.48 -4.22
C ALA A 133 1.48 -14.62 -5.59
N GLY A 134 1.23 -13.49 -6.25
CA GLY A 134 0.55 -13.44 -7.53
C GLY A 134 0.40 -12.02 -8.07
N ARG A 135 -0.19 -11.91 -9.26
CA ARG A 135 -0.43 -10.62 -9.94
C ARG A 135 -1.29 -9.68 -9.12
N GLU A 136 -2.37 -10.18 -8.53
CA GLU A 136 -3.31 -9.37 -7.75
C GLU A 136 -2.66 -8.85 -6.46
N GLY A 137 -1.95 -9.70 -5.72
CA GLY A 137 -1.23 -9.27 -4.52
C GLY A 137 -0.14 -8.23 -4.81
N GLU A 138 0.57 -8.37 -5.94
CA GLU A 138 1.54 -7.36 -6.38
C GLU A 138 0.84 -6.05 -6.73
N LEU A 139 -0.29 -6.10 -7.46
CA LEU A 139 -1.09 -4.92 -7.80
C LEU A 139 -1.59 -4.18 -6.56
N VAL A 140 -2.19 -4.90 -5.61
CA VAL A 140 -2.68 -4.33 -4.34
C VAL A 140 -1.59 -3.53 -3.63
N ALA A 141 -0.41 -4.13 -3.45
CA ALA A 141 0.68 -3.49 -2.75
C ALA A 141 1.24 -2.27 -3.52
N ARG A 142 1.47 -2.42 -4.81
CA ARG A 142 2.08 -1.37 -5.64
C ARG A 142 1.19 -0.15 -5.81
N LEU A 143 -0.12 -0.33 -5.98
CA LEU A 143 -1.06 0.80 -6.03
C LEU A 143 -1.02 1.64 -4.74
N ILE A 144 -0.83 1.00 -3.57
CA ILE A 144 -0.67 1.71 -2.31
C ILE A 144 0.66 2.47 -2.29
N LEU A 145 1.77 1.82 -2.66
CA LEU A 145 3.10 2.43 -2.71
C LEU A 145 3.14 3.63 -3.66
N ASP A 146 2.55 3.51 -4.84
CA ASP A 146 2.48 4.58 -5.83
C ASP A 146 1.61 5.75 -5.30
N LYS A 147 0.47 5.43 -4.65
CA LYS A 147 -0.42 6.46 -4.07
C LYS A 147 0.19 7.22 -2.91
N VAL A 148 1.11 6.59 -2.18
CA VAL A 148 1.89 7.20 -1.09
C VAL A 148 3.14 7.91 -1.62
N HIS A 149 3.52 7.72 -2.90
CA HIS A 149 4.78 8.16 -3.49
C HIS A 149 6.00 7.63 -2.75
N ASN A 150 6.00 6.31 -2.50
CA ASN A 150 7.06 5.67 -1.73
C ASN A 150 8.42 5.80 -2.40
N GLN A 151 9.43 6.23 -1.62
CA GLN A 151 10.82 6.34 -2.04
C GLN A 151 11.74 5.32 -1.34
N LYS A 152 11.19 4.53 -0.42
CA LYS A 152 11.98 3.57 0.35
C LYS A 152 12.21 2.29 -0.44
N PRO A 153 13.32 1.59 -0.19
CA PRO A 153 13.59 0.29 -0.80
C PRO A 153 12.46 -0.70 -0.56
N ILE A 154 12.16 -1.50 -1.58
CA ILE A 154 11.09 -2.48 -1.54
C ILE A 154 11.69 -3.88 -1.58
N LYS A 155 11.24 -4.74 -0.68
CA LYS A 155 11.54 -6.17 -0.67
C LYS A 155 10.24 -6.95 -0.85
N ARG A 156 10.33 -8.16 -1.35
CA ARG A 156 9.18 -9.05 -1.58
C ARG A 156 9.33 -10.34 -0.80
N LEU A 157 8.37 -10.62 0.06
CA LEU A 157 8.14 -11.95 0.64
C LEU A 157 7.27 -12.74 -0.34
N TRP A 158 7.84 -13.76 -0.96
CA TRP A 158 7.15 -14.60 -1.93
C TRP A 158 6.97 -16.01 -1.37
N ILE A 159 5.81 -16.26 -0.78
CA ILE A 159 5.45 -17.52 -0.15
C ILE A 159 4.04 -17.95 -0.57
N SER A 160 3.81 -19.24 -0.71
CA SER A 160 2.50 -19.83 -1.02
C SER A 160 1.76 -20.35 0.23
N SER A 161 2.36 -20.22 1.40
CA SER A 161 1.80 -20.69 2.67
C SER A 161 2.12 -19.72 3.79
N VAL A 162 1.16 -19.50 4.69
CA VAL A 162 1.29 -18.62 5.88
C VAL A 162 1.59 -19.38 7.16
N THR A 163 2.08 -20.62 7.08
CA THR A 163 2.54 -21.35 8.28
C THR A 163 3.74 -20.63 8.91
N PRO A 164 3.94 -20.71 10.23
CA PRO A 164 5.08 -20.07 10.89
C PRO A 164 6.44 -20.50 10.32
N LYS A 165 6.56 -21.75 9.90
CA LYS A 165 7.76 -22.27 9.23
C LYS A 165 8.00 -21.61 7.87
N ALA A 166 6.97 -21.53 7.03
CA ALA A 166 7.05 -20.92 5.69
C ALA A 166 7.37 -19.42 5.79
N ILE A 167 6.74 -18.71 6.72
CA ILE A 167 7.00 -17.29 6.97
C ILE A 167 8.47 -17.10 7.38
N LYS A 168 8.95 -17.80 8.40
CA LYS A 168 10.35 -17.67 8.88
C LYS A 168 11.35 -17.98 7.78
N GLU A 169 11.10 -19.01 6.98
CA GLU A 169 11.97 -19.37 5.86
C GLU A 169 11.93 -18.32 4.75
N GLY A 170 10.75 -17.83 4.38
CA GLY A 170 10.59 -16.75 3.40
C GLY A 170 11.31 -15.46 3.81
N PHE A 171 11.32 -15.13 5.10
CA PHE A 171 12.05 -13.96 5.62
C PHE A 171 13.59 -14.08 5.53
N LYS A 172 14.13 -15.30 5.45
CA LYS A 172 15.55 -15.50 5.14
C LYS A 172 15.89 -15.24 3.66
N HIS A 173 14.89 -15.36 2.77
CA HIS A 173 15.03 -15.31 1.32
C HIS A 173 14.21 -14.18 0.68
N LEU A 174 14.14 -13.02 1.35
CA LEU A 174 13.46 -11.84 0.79
C LEU A 174 14.12 -11.43 -0.53
N LYS A 175 13.28 -11.20 -1.54
CA LYS A 175 13.73 -10.81 -2.87
C LYS A 175 13.66 -9.29 -3.05
N ASP A 176 14.47 -8.75 -3.96
CA ASP A 176 14.38 -7.36 -4.36
C ASP A 176 13.06 -7.09 -5.08
N GLY A 177 12.32 -6.06 -4.66
CA GLY A 177 11.04 -5.71 -5.26
C GLY A 177 11.13 -5.38 -6.76
N ARG A 178 12.29 -4.95 -7.25
CA ARG A 178 12.51 -4.65 -8.68
C ARG A 178 12.33 -5.88 -9.58
N GLN A 179 12.57 -7.09 -9.08
CA GLN A 179 12.37 -8.34 -9.81
C GLN A 179 10.89 -8.57 -10.19
N TYR A 180 9.96 -7.91 -9.51
CA TYR A 180 8.51 -8.05 -9.73
C TYR A 180 7.91 -6.89 -10.53
N GLN A 181 8.75 -6.00 -11.09
CA GLN A 181 8.27 -4.83 -11.83
C GLN A 181 7.43 -5.21 -13.05
N HIS A 182 7.87 -6.20 -13.84
CA HIS A 182 7.10 -6.68 -14.99
C HIS A 182 5.78 -7.35 -14.60
N LEU A 183 5.77 -8.07 -13.46
CA LEU A 183 4.54 -8.64 -12.92
C LEU A 183 3.52 -7.56 -12.54
N TYR A 184 4.00 -6.49 -11.90
CA TYR A 184 3.18 -5.31 -11.60
C TYR A 184 2.65 -4.64 -12.85
N GLN A 185 3.51 -4.38 -13.84
CA GLN A 185 3.10 -3.76 -15.11
C GLN A 185 2.04 -4.58 -15.82
N ALA A 186 2.19 -5.90 -15.88
CA ALA A 186 1.18 -6.79 -16.46
C ALA A 186 -0.14 -6.77 -15.69
N ALA A 187 -0.10 -6.71 -14.36
CA ALA A 187 -1.28 -6.62 -13.52
C ALA A 187 -2.00 -5.27 -13.70
N LEU A 188 -1.23 -4.19 -13.76
CA LEU A 188 -1.73 -2.82 -13.98
C LEU A 188 -2.41 -2.71 -15.35
N ALA A 189 -1.72 -3.10 -16.43
CA ALA A 189 -2.27 -3.07 -17.79
C ALA A 189 -3.58 -3.87 -17.89
N ARG A 190 -3.65 -5.04 -17.23
CA ARG A 190 -4.88 -5.82 -17.16
C ARG A 190 -5.98 -5.07 -16.41
N SER A 191 -5.69 -4.47 -15.27
CA SER A 191 -6.67 -3.70 -14.49
C SER A 191 -7.22 -2.50 -15.27
N GLU A 192 -6.36 -1.82 -16.01
CA GLU A 192 -6.73 -0.69 -16.86
C GLU A 192 -7.58 -1.13 -18.07
N ALA A 193 -7.20 -2.21 -18.74
CA ALA A 193 -7.97 -2.77 -19.83
C ALA A 193 -9.37 -3.24 -19.37
N ASP A 194 -9.46 -3.91 -18.22
CA ASP A 194 -10.74 -4.33 -17.64
C ASP A 194 -11.63 -3.13 -17.29
N TRP A 195 -11.04 -2.04 -16.79
CA TRP A 195 -11.76 -0.80 -16.52
C TRP A 195 -12.29 -0.18 -17.82
N ILE A 196 -11.45 0.00 -18.85
CA ILE A 196 -11.83 0.61 -20.12
C ILE A 196 -12.96 -0.20 -20.78
N VAL A 197 -12.77 -1.51 -20.92
CA VAL A 197 -13.77 -2.37 -21.56
C VAL A 197 -15.05 -2.44 -20.73
N GLY A 198 -14.93 -2.67 -19.42
CA GLY A 198 -16.08 -2.83 -18.53
C GLY A 198 -16.94 -1.58 -18.44
N ILE A 199 -16.34 -0.40 -18.28
CA ILE A 199 -17.07 0.87 -18.17
C ILE A 199 -17.79 1.21 -19.50
N ASN A 200 -17.07 1.15 -20.61
CA ASN A 200 -17.65 1.53 -21.90
C ASN A 200 -18.75 0.57 -22.35
N ALA A 201 -18.50 -0.72 -22.25
CA ALA A 201 -19.50 -1.71 -22.67
C ALA A 201 -20.74 -1.73 -21.74
N THR A 202 -20.55 -1.60 -20.43
CA THR A 202 -21.65 -1.49 -19.47
C THR A 202 -22.52 -0.28 -19.78
N ARG A 203 -21.93 0.89 -19.96
CA ARG A 203 -22.65 2.13 -20.28
C ARG A 203 -23.36 2.05 -21.63
N ALA A 204 -22.68 1.53 -22.67
CA ALA A 204 -23.27 1.36 -24.00
C ALA A 204 -24.52 0.47 -23.95
N LEU A 205 -24.43 -0.69 -23.33
CA LEU A 205 -25.54 -1.62 -23.23
C LEU A 205 -26.69 -1.06 -22.37
N THR A 206 -26.39 -0.52 -21.21
CA THR A 206 -27.40 0.05 -20.30
C THR A 206 -28.16 1.19 -20.99
N THR A 207 -27.43 2.12 -21.63
CA THR A 207 -28.07 3.28 -22.29
C THR A 207 -28.83 2.88 -23.55
N LYS A 208 -28.30 1.92 -24.34
CA LYS A 208 -28.96 1.48 -25.59
C LYS A 208 -30.26 0.75 -25.36
N TYR A 209 -30.31 -0.10 -24.32
CA TYR A 209 -31.44 -0.98 -24.07
C TYR A 209 -32.34 -0.49 -22.94
N ASP A 210 -32.04 0.66 -22.34
CA ASP A 210 -32.75 1.21 -21.17
C ASP A 210 -32.96 0.16 -20.05
N ALA A 211 -31.91 -0.62 -19.77
CA ALA A 211 -31.94 -1.71 -18.84
C ALA A 211 -30.62 -1.77 -18.06
N GLN A 212 -30.69 -2.10 -16.77
CA GLN A 212 -29.48 -2.23 -15.96
C GLN A 212 -28.67 -3.47 -16.39
N LEU A 213 -27.79 -3.28 -17.37
CA LEU A 213 -26.92 -4.31 -17.90
C LEU A 213 -25.48 -4.04 -17.46
N SER A 214 -24.71 -5.09 -17.26
CA SER A 214 -23.28 -4.99 -16.97
C SER A 214 -22.50 -5.92 -17.90
N LEU A 215 -21.36 -5.44 -18.39
CA LEU A 215 -20.41 -6.23 -19.15
C LEU A 215 -19.04 -6.09 -18.50
N GLY A 216 -18.42 -7.20 -18.23
CA GLY A 216 -17.08 -7.29 -17.69
C GLY A 216 -16.65 -8.74 -17.71
N ARG A 217 -15.38 -8.99 -17.42
CA ARG A 217 -14.99 -10.37 -17.12
C ARG A 217 -15.79 -10.81 -15.90
N VAL A 218 -16.34 -12.03 -15.98
CA VAL A 218 -17.04 -12.62 -14.86
C VAL A 218 -16.16 -12.45 -13.62
N PRO A 219 -16.56 -11.64 -12.62
CA PRO A 219 -15.89 -11.72 -11.34
C PRO A 219 -16.09 -13.18 -10.93
N VAL A 220 -14.99 -13.92 -10.75
CA VAL A 220 -15.08 -15.21 -10.11
C VAL A 220 -15.62 -14.89 -8.73
N SER A 221 -16.92 -15.06 -8.58
CA SER A 221 -17.60 -14.95 -7.31
C SER A 221 -17.04 -16.07 -6.46
N TYR A 222 -16.07 -15.76 -5.63
CA TYR A 222 -15.74 -16.62 -4.51
C TYR A 222 -16.86 -16.47 -3.48
N THR A 223 -18.03 -16.96 -3.82
CA THR A 223 -19.07 -17.29 -2.86
C THR A 223 -18.61 -18.56 -2.16
N HIS A 224 -17.93 -18.38 -1.05
CA HIS A 224 -17.82 -19.38 0.01
C HIS A 224 -17.95 -18.68 1.35
#